data_bb0518f01dca27f118f417887bc493a8
#
_entry.id   bb0518f01dca27f118f417887bc493a8
#
_cell.length_a   1.000
_cell.length_b   1.000
_cell.length_c   1.000
_cell.angle_alpha   90.00
_cell.angle_beta   90.00
_cell.angle_gamma   90.00
#
_symmetry.space_group_name_H-M   'P 1'
#
loop_
_entity.id
_entity.type
_entity.pdbx_description
1 polymer ?
#
loop_
_entity_poly.entity_id
_entity_poly.type
_entity_poly.pdbx_seq_one_letter_code
_entity_poly.pdbx_strand_id
1 'polypeptide(L)'
;MLLIVMGMWTEGGIAFVQVPEQLPECPVRFIRGTLVAQDGAIWAVGERESVYRLQIGDRAYEKSWLNMDYYSGFPKGKNFTCIAEDRQGRIWVGTDDSGVAVFNGREWKTYDRGNALNGEHVYALAVSPVSGEVAVATSGGVSVYDPGNDSWKALDRSTGLAEDQAASAGFDARGNLWLAYACGGVSCSPRKSGYMQWKNVQAPWYWDSKQFARQPYQPYGDGLPSNICNVLACTEKDQVLVGTWSGLAYSNGISSWHYMRGCDYARKNTGIYGSSGRKTAVPSEGNAKMLSEDFVSSILRQGKDIFIGYRTQGVDVLDAERMTVRRRIRKGLENTDVPSLLALKDGSVWAATYGKGLVSLKKGSLSYQLDRKQQDDE
;
A
#
# COMPACT_ATOMS: atom_id res chain seq x y z
N MET A 1 -11.79 34.28 -12.86
CA MET A 1 -10.81 35.34 -12.61
C MET A 1 -9.44 34.67 -12.55
N LEU A 2 -8.74 34.80 -13.65
CA LEU A 2 -7.44 34.16 -13.92
C LEU A 2 -6.36 34.93 -13.16
N LEU A 3 -5.58 34.29 -12.31
CA LEU A 3 -4.32 34.87 -11.83
C LEU A 3 -3.18 34.20 -12.61
N ILE A 4 -2.70 34.89 -13.61
CA ILE A 4 -1.45 34.62 -14.31
C ILE A 4 -0.34 35.21 -13.45
N VAL A 5 0.58 34.38 -12.96
CA VAL A 5 1.87 34.84 -12.46
C VAL A 5 2.93 34.45 -13.48
N MET A 6 3.26 35.40 -14.35
CA MET A 6 4.48 35.36 -15.16
C MET A 6 5.68 35.69 -14.24
N GLY A 7 6.64 34.80 -14.18
CA GLY A 7 7.96 35.05 -13.61
C GLY A 7 9.01 34.39 -14.51
N MET A 8 9.54 35.14 -15.47
CA MET A 8 10.75 34.74 -16.18
C MET A 8 11.95 34.97 -15.25
N TRP A 9 12.67 33.88 -14.95
CA TRP A 9 14.08 33.92 -14.57
C TRP A 9 14.79 32.73 -15.20
N THR A 10 15.73 33.04 -16.06
CA THR A 10 16.71 32.13 -16.64
C THR A 10 17.78 31.80 -15.61
N GLU A 11 18.02 30.54 -15.42
CA GLU A 11 19.20 29.74 -15.07
C GLU A 11 18.84 28.64 -14.09
N GLY A 12 18.75 27.39 -14.57
CA GLY A 12 18.69 26.18 -13.72
C GLY A 12 17.39 25.90 -12.97
N GLY A 13 16.27 26.49 -13.36
CA GLY A 13 14.98 26.31 -12.70
C GLY A 13 14.38 24.94 -13.02
N ILE A 14 14.09 24.16 -11.97
CA ILE A 14 13.22 22.98 -12.03
C ILE A 14 11.86 23.47 -12.57
N ALA A 15 11.52 23.12 -13.79
CA ALA A 15 10.20 23.39 -14.34
C ALA A 15 9.20 22.55 -13.52
N PHE A 16 8.36 23.22 -12.73
CA PHE A 16 7.23 22.56 -12.08
C PHE A 16 6.23 22.16 -13.16
N VAL A 17 6.18 20.90 -13.51
CA VAL A 17 5.13 20.35 -14.37
C VAL A 17 3.81 20.53 -13.63
N GLN A 18 2.95 21.40 -14.19
CA GLN A 18 1.64 21.65 -13.61
C GLN A 18 0.77 20.40 -13.84
N VAL A 19 0.53 19.62 -12.78
CA VAL A 19 -0.37 18.47 -12.86
C VAL A 19 -1.79 19.01 -13.14
N PRO A 20 -2.47 18.48 -14.16
CA PRO A 20 -3.80 18.96 -14.53
C PRO A 20 -4.78 18.76 -13.36
N GLU A 21 -5.76 19.66 -13.24
CA GLU A 21 -6.81 19.56 -12.21
C GLU A 21 -7.61 18.25 -12.26
N GLN A 22 -7.66 17.63 -13.44
CA GLN A 22 -8.26 16.34 -13.67
C GLN A 22 -7.30 15.51 -14.54
N LEU A 23 -6.97 14.31 -14.04
CA LEU A 23 -6.31 13.31 -14.89
C LEU A 23 -7.33 12.77 -15.91
N PRO A 24 -6.89 12.38 -17.12
CA PRO A 24 -7.75 11.69 -18.07
C PRO A 24 -8.29 10.40 -17.44
N GLU A 25 -9.49 10.00 -17.85
CA GLU A 25 -10.11 8.76 -17.34
C GLU A 25 -9.16 7.58 -17.52
N CYS A 26 -8.88 6.88 -16.42
CA CYS A 26 -8.00 5.72 -16.44
C CYS A 26 -8.73 4.55 -17.13
N PRO A 27 -8.13 3.93 -18.16
CA PRO A 27 -8.75 2.78 -18.83
C PRO A 27 -8.90 1.56 -17.93
N VAL A 28 -8.07 1.45 -16.89
CA VAL A 28 -8.14 0.36 -15.90
C VAL A 28 -9.27 0.65 -14.92
N ARG A 29 -10.35 -0.11 -14.99
CA ARG A 29 -11.48 0.03 -14.05
C ARG A 29 -11.24 -0.65 -12.71
N PHE A 30 -10.61 -1.84 -12.74
CA PHE A 30 -10.33 -2.66 -11.56
C PHE A 30 -8.84 -2.54 -11.22
N ILE A 31 -8.46 -1.35 -10.76
CA ILE A 31 -7.06 -1.06 -10.45
C ILE A 31 -6.63 -1.87 -9.21
N ARG A 32 -5.48 -2.53 -9.31
CA ARG A 32 -4.82 -3.26 -8.22
C ARG A 32 -3.58 -2.54 -7.70
N GLY A 33 -2.86 -1.86 -8.59
CA GLY A 33 -1.66 -1.12 -8.24
C GLY A 33 -1.47 0.12 -9.09
N THR A 34 -0.83 1.13 -8.51
CA THR A 34 -0.43 2.36 -9.21
C THR A 34 0.97 2.76 -8.78
N LEU A 35 1.66 3.46 -9.68
CA LEU A 35 3.01 3.95 -9.48
C LEU A 35 3.16 5.32 -10.11
N VAL A 36 3.85 6.24 -9.45
CA VAL A 36 4.41 7.45 -10.07
C VAL A 36 5.88 7.19 -10.28
N ALA A 37 6.28 7.02 -11.53
CA ALA A 37 7.64 6.69 -11.91
C ALA A 37 8.60 7.89 -11.74
N GLN A 38 9.91 7.64 -11.73
CA GLN A 38 10.94 8.68 -11.59
C GLN A 38 10.85 9.73 -12.70
N ASP A 39 10.45 9.35 -13.90
CA ASP A 39 10.19 10.26 -15.03
C ASP A 39 8.89 11.07 -14.87
N GLY A 40 8.11 10.82 -13.83
CA GLY A 40 6.84 11.48 -13.54
C GLY A 40 5.64 10.84 -14.22
N ALA A 41 5.80 9.79 -15.01
CA ALA A 41 4.67 9.06 -15.58
C ALA A 41 3.87 8.33 -14.49
N ILE A 42 2.56 8.28 -14.67
CA ILE A 42 1.68 7.47 -13.84
C ILE A 42 1.47 6.13 -14.53
N TRP A 43 1.66 5.05 -13.78
CA TRP A 43 1.37 3.71 -14.22
C TRP A 43 0.19 3.15 -13.44
N ALA A 44 -0.67 2.40 -14.11
CA ALA A 44 -1.80 1.70 -13.51
C ALA A 44 -1.87 0.27 -14.01
N VAL A 45 -2.05 -0.67 -13.09
CA VAL A 45 -2.20 -2.10 -13.36
C VAL A 45 -3.46 -2.62 -12.70
N GLY A 46 -4.04 -3.66 -13.28
CA GLY A 46 -5.26 -4.24 -12.73
C GLY A 46 -5.67 -5.54 -13.41
N GLU A 47 -6.92 -5.92 -13.20
CA GLU A 47 -7.49 -7.11 -13.78
C GLU A 47 -7.76 -6.94 -15.28
N ARG A 48 -7.86 -8.06 -15.99
CA ARG A 48 -8.18 -8.16 -17.42
C ARG A 48 -7.12 -7.59 -18.35
N GLU A 49 -5.87 -8.02 -18.14
CA GLU A 49 -4.76 -7.86 -19.10
C GLU A 49 -4.31 -6.41 -19.31
N SER A 50 -4.39 -5.54 -18.28
CA SER A 50 -4.12 -4.14 -18.50
C SER A 50 -2.94 -3.60 -17.68
N VAL A 51 -1.95 -3.08 -18.39
CA VAL A 51 -0.90 -2.20 -17.87
C VAL A 51 -0.94 -0.92 -18.70
N TYR A 52 -1.15 0.21 -18.05
CA TYR A 52 -1.24 1.50 -18.73
C TYR A 52 -0.25 2.50 -18.14
N ARG A 53 0.28 3.35 -19.02
CA ARG A 53 1.19 4.44 -18.68
C ARG A 53 0.60 5.77 -19.15
N LEU A 54 0.54 6.75 -18.25
CA LEU A 54 0.16 8.13 -18.57
C LEU A 54 1.39 9.02 -18.41
N GLN A 55 1.85 9.62 -19.49
CA GLN A 55 2.85 10.67 -19.42
C GLN A 55 2.17 12.00 -19.09
N ILE A 56 2.59 12.63 -17.99
CA ILE A 56 2.16 13.99 -17.66
C ILE A 56 3.18 14.93 -18.28
N GLY A 57 2.79 15.62 -19.37
CA GLY A 57 3.62 16.58 -20.06
C GLY A 57 2.90 17.92 -20.26
N ASP A 58 3.63 18.94 -20.72
CA ASP A 58 3.08 20.29 -20.96
C ASP A 58 2.18 20.37 -22.20
N ARG A 59 2.16 19.35 -23.05
CA ARG A 59 1.42 19.33 -24.30
C ARG A 59 0.13 18.53 -24.18
N ALA A 60 -0.96 19.03 -24.75
CA ALA A 60 -2.28 18.43 -24.65
C ALA A 60 -2.40 16.98 -25.18
N TYR A 61 -1.57 16.62 -26.17
CA TYR A 61 -1.57 15.27 -26.75
C TYR A 61 -0.79 14.23 -25.92
N GLU A 62 -0.03 14.66 -24.90
CA GLU A 62 0.66 13.78 -23.95
C GLU A 62 -0.24 13.36 -22.78
N LYS A 63 -1.53 13.72 -22.80
CA LYS A 63 -2.53 13.42 -21.76
C LYS A 63 -3.37 12.18 -22.06
N SER A 64 -2.82 11.21 -22.76
CA SER A 64 -3.52 9.95 -23.05
C SER A 64 -2.81 8.76 -22.42
N TRP A 65 -3.59 7.81 -21.95
CA TRP A 65 -3.07 6.55 -21.45
C TRP A 65 -2.54 5.70 -22.62
N LEU A 66 -1.30 5.27 -22.52
CA LEU A 66 -0.66 4.33 -23.43
C LEU A 66 -0.82 2.92 -22.90
N ASN A 67 -1.39 2.03 -23.71
CA ASN A 67 -1.45 0.60 -23.38
C ASN A 67 -0.05 0.00 -23.61
N MET A 68 0.46 -0.74 -22.60
CA MET A 68 1.80 -1.31 -22.61
C MET A 68 1.87 -2.72 -23.17
N ASP A 69 0.75 -3.32 -23.58
CA ASP A 69 0.69 -4.65 -24.22
C ASP A 69 1.26 -4.66 -25.64
N TYR A 70 1.47 -3.49 -26.19
CA TYR A 70 2.05 -3.27 -27.50
C TYR A 70 3.52 -3.66 -27.58
N TYR A 71 4.23 -3.64 -26.46
CA TYR A 71 5.66 -3.94 -26.43
C TYR A 71 5.94 -5.44 -26.45
N SER A 72 7.05 -5.82 -27.09
CA SER A 72 7.50 -7.21 -27.19
C SER A 72 7.68 -7.84 -25.81
N GLY A 73 7.33 -9.11 -25.68
CA GLY A 73 7.48 -9.88 -24.45
C GLY A 73 6.40 -9.58 -23.37
N PHE A 74 5.39 -8.77 -23.65
CA PHE A 74 4.31 -8.50 -22.72
C PHE A 74 3.56 -9.78 -22.34
N PRO A 75 3.30 -10.05 -21.05
CA PRO A 75 2.59 -11.25 -20.61
C PRO A 75 1.08 -11.08 -20.84
N LYS A 76 0.61 -11.47 -22.03
CA LYS A 76 -0.80 -11.37 -22.43
C LYS A 76 -1.67 -12.35 -21.66
N GLY A 77 -2.94 -11.98 -21.47
CA GLY A 77 -3.94 -12.84 -20.86
C GLY A 77 -3.82 -12.94 -19.33
N LYS A 78 -3.16 -11.98 -18.67
CA LYS A 78 -2.86 -12.02 -17.24
C LYS A 78 -3.57 -10.93 -16.46
N ASN A 79 -3.88 -11.22 -15.19
CA ASN A 79 -4.25 -10.20 -14.23
C ASN A 79 -2.99 -9.68 -13.52
N PHE A 80 -2.88 -8.38 -13.40
CA PHE A 80 -1.75 -7.75 -12.74
C PHE A 80 -2.13 -7.35 -11.31
N THR A 81 -1.28 -7.70 -10.36
CA THR A 81 -1.56 -7.60 -8.93
C THR A 81 -0.87 -6.40 -8.26
N CYS A 82 0.33 -6.07 -8.70
CA CYS A 82 1.16 -5.02 -8.11
C CYS A 82 2.15 -4.44 -9.13
N ILE A 83 2.73 -3.29 -8.80
CA ILE A 83 3.70 -2.60 -9.65
C ILE A 83 4.75 -1.89 -8.80
N ALA A 84 6.00 -1.86 -9.27
CA ALA A 84 7.09 -1.10 -8.68
C ALA A 84 8.07 -0.62 -9.76
N GLU A 85 8.85 0.41 -9.44
CA GLU A 85 9.97 0.86 -10.27
C GLU A 85 11.28 0.63 -9.50
N ASP A 86 12.26 0.01 -10.15
CA ASP A 86 13.58 -0.15 -9.57
C ASP A 86 14.48 1.08 -9.79
N ARG A 87 15.68 1.03 -9.23
CA ARG A 87 16.62 2.16 -9.34
C ARG A 87 17.17 2.39 -10.75
N GLN A 88 17.07 1.41 -11.65
CA GLN A 88 17.42 1.55 -13.05
C GLN A 88 16.26 2.10 -13.91
N GLY A 89 15.13 2.44 -13.29
CA GLY A 89 13.92 2.91 -14.00
C GLY A 89 13.16 1.78 -14.71
N ARG A 90 13.45 0.50 -14.39
CA ARG A 90 12.70 -0.62 -14.93
C ARG A 90 11.38 -0.77 -14.15
N ILE A 91 10.32 -1.03 -14.87
CA ILE A 91 9.00 -1.23 -14.29
C ILE A 91 8.73 -2.72 -14.10
N TRP A 92 8.47 -3.09 -12.87
CA TRP A 92 8.16 -4.45 -12.43
C TRP A 92 6.67 -4.57 -12.21
N VAL A 93 6.03 -5.58 -12.80
CA VAL A 93 4.60 -5.87 -12.59
C VAL A 93 4.43 -7.34 -12.18
N GLY A 94 3.73 -7.55 -11.07
CA GLY A 94 3.37 -8.89 -10.60
C GLY A 94 2.10 -9.39 -11.28
N THR A 95 2.00 -10.70 -11.45
CA THR A 95 0.82 -11.37 -12.00
C THR A 95 0.24 -12.35 -10.99
N ASP A 96 -0.99 -12.78 -11.22
CA ASP A 96 -1.67 -13.76 -10.36
C ASP A 96 -1.31 -15.23 -10.66
N ASP A 97 -0.65 -15.53 -11.78
CA ASP A 97 -0.39 -16.91 -12.20
C ASP A 97 0.89 -17.14 -13.01
N SER A 98 1.69 -16.10 -13.27
CA SER A 98 2.82 -16.16 -14.21
C SER A 98 4.07 -15.42 -13.74
N GLY A 99 4.19 -15.21 -12.44
CA GLY A 99 5.33 -14.55 -11.84
C GLY A 99 5.35 -13.04 -12.12
N VAL A 100 6.51 -12.48 -12.44
CA VAL A 100 6.75 -11.05 -12.61
C VAL A 100 7.23 -10.74 -14.02
N ALA A 101 6.74 -9.65 -14.60
CA ALA A 101 7.27 -9.08 -15.82
C ALA A 101 7.99 -7.75 -15.56
N VAL A 102 9.09 -7.54 -16.25
CA VAL A 102 9.97 -6.38 -16.08
C VAL A 102 10.13 -5.65 -17.41
N PHE A 103 9.72 -4.39 -17.47
CA PHE A 103 9.88 -3.53 -18.62
C PHE A 103 11.15 -2.69 -18.50
N ASN A 104 12.02 -2.77 -19.51
CA ASN A 104 13.30 -2.07 -19.54
C ASN A 104 13.29 -0.77 -20.37
N GLY A 105 12.09 -0.30 -20.77
CA GLY A 105 11.91 0.84 -21.66
C GLY A 105 11.75 0.46 -23.14
N ARG A 106 12.01 -0.81 -23.51
CA ARG A 106 11.94 -1.30 -24.90
C ARG A 106 11.12 -2.57 -25.05
N GLU A 107 11.28 -3.50 -24.09
CA GLU A 107 10.64 -4.81 -24.10
C GLU A 107 10.38 -5.31 -22.69
N TRP A 108 9.51 -6.29 -22.57
CA TRP A 108 9.22 -7.01 -21.34
C TRP A 108 10.03 -8.29 -21.23
N LYS A 109 10.58 -8.57 -20.05
CA LYS A 109 11.19 -9.86 -19.69
C LYS A 109 10.40 -10.45 -18.52
N THR A 110 10.04 -11.72 -18.61
CA THR A 110 9.30 -12.44 -17.56
C THR A 110 10.19 -13.32 -16.74
N TYR A 111 9.89 -13.39 -15.43
CA TYR A 111 10.51 -14.31 -14.48
C TYR A 111 9.38 -15.05 -13.75
N ASP A 112 9.50 -16.37 -13.71
CA ASP A 112 8.54 -17.30 -13.14
C ASP A 112 9.23 -18.36 -12.26
N ARG A 113 8.46 -19.34 -11.80
CA ARG A 113 8.98 -20.44 -10.99
C ARG A 113 10.02 -21.31 -11.72
N GLY A 114 9.98 -21.36 -13.04
CA GLY A 114 10.90 -22.14 -13.84
C GLY A 114 12.32 -21.53 -13.94
N ASN A 115 12.46 -20.23 -13.66
CA ASN A 115 13.72 -19.54 -13.88
C ASN A 115 14.22 -18.66 -12.72
N ALA A 116 13.36 -18.23 -11.78
CA ALA A 116 13.78 -17.25 -10.78
C ALA A 116 12.96 -17.24 -9.48
N LEU A 117 11.67 -17.50 -9.54
CA LEU A 117 10.75 -17.23 -8.43
C LEU A 117 10.40 -18.49 -7.62
N ASN A 118 10.09 -18.29 -6.35
CA ASN A 118 9.60 -19.35 -5.48
C ASN A 118 8.13 -19.73 -5.77
N GLY A 119 7.35 -18.83 -6.39
CA GLY A 119 5.95 -19.03 -6.70
C GLY A 119 5.49 -18.16 -7.87
N GLU A 120 4.36 -18.49 -8.46
CA GLU A 120 3.83 -17.82 -9.65
C GLU A 120 2.86 -16.68 -9.34
N HIS A 121 2.08 -16.81 -8.25
CA HIS A 121 1.23 -15.71 -7.80
C HIS A 121 2.08 -14.68 -7.03
N VAL A 122 2.18 -13.49 -7.57
CA VAL A 122 2.91 -12.37 -6.95
C VAL A 122 1.92 -11.48 -6.21
N TYR A 123 2.12 -11.31 -4.91
CA TYR A 123 1.28 -10.46 -4.06
C TYR A 123 1.79 -9.03 -3.94
N ALA A 124 3.10 -8.86 -3.85
CA ALA A 124 3.72 -7.55 -3.66
C ALA A 124 5.13 -7.48 -4.23
N LEU A 125 5.54 -6.26 -4.54
CA LEU A 125 6.87 -5.88 -4.97
C LEU A 125 7.41 -4.81 -4.05
N ALA A 126 8.69 -4.92 -3.65
CA ALA A 126 9.36 -3.88 -2.88
C ALA A 126 10.78 -3.66 -3.41
N VAL A 127 11.23 -2.41 -3.41
CA VAL A 127 12.57 -2.03 -3.86
C VAL A 127 13.36 -1.44 -2.71
N SER A 128 14.55 -1.97 -2.47
CA SER A 128 15.43 -1.51 -1.40
C SER A 128 15.96 -0.10 -1.69
N PRO A 129 15.74 0.86 -0.77
CA PRO A 129 16.27 2.22 -0.92
C PRO A 129 17.80 2.28 -0.76
N VAL A 130 18.43 1.21 -0.27
CA VAL A 130 19.87 1.15 0.00
C VAL A 130 20.62 0.41 -1.11
N SER A 131 20.17 -0.81 -1.45
CA SER A 131 20.88 -1.68 -2.39
C SER A 131 20.28 -1.71 -3.81
N GLY A 132 19.02 -1.29 -3.96
CA GLY A 132 18.28 -1.46 -5.20
C GLY A 132 17.78 -2.89 -5.43
N GLU A 133 17.98 -3.79 -4.46
CA GLU A 133 17.40 -5.15 -4.50
C GLU A 133 15.89 -5.08 -4.62
N VAL A 134 15.30 -6.02 -5.37
CA VAL A 134 13.85 -6.11 -5.55
C VAL A 134 13.35 -7.38 -4.88
N ALA A 135 12.49 -7.23 -3.88
CA ALA A 135 11.79 -8.35 -3.25
C ALA A 135 10.46 -8.59 -3.97
N VAL A 136 10.27 -9.82 -4.42
CA VAL A 136 9.06 -10.33 -5.06
C VAL A 136 8.39 -11.29 -4.08
N ALA A 137 7.31 -10.85 -3.43
CA ALA A 137 6.53 -11.68 -2.50
C ALA A 137 5.54 -12.54 -3.29
N THR A 138 5.64 -13.86 -3.10
CA THR A 138 4.90 -14.86 -3.90
C THR A 138 4.13 -15.84 -3.02
N SER A 139 3.37 -16.71 -3.65
CA SER A 139 2.69 -17.84 -3.00
C SER A 139 3.64 -18.92 -2.45
N GLY A 140 4.91 -18.93 -2.83
CA GLY A 140 5.90 -19.91 -2.43
C GLY A 140 7.05 -19.34 -1.61
N GLY A 141 6.96 -18.12 -1.16
CA GLY A 141 8.02 -17.40 -0.44
C GLY A 141 8.31 -16.04 -1.05
N VAL A 142 9.51 -15.54 -0.79
CA VAL A 142 9.98 -14.27 -1.33
C VAL A 142 11.25 -14.52 -2.17
N SER A 143 11.25 -14.03 -3.39
CA SER A 143 12.42 -14.05 -4.25
C SER A 143 13.05 -12.66 -4.26
N VAL A 144 14.33 -12.55 -3.95
CA VAL A 144 15.05 -11.26 -3.92
C VAL A 144 16.01 -11.22 -5.10
N TYR A 145 15.78 -10.26 -5.98
CA TYR A 145 16.66 -9.96 -7.11
C TYR A 145 17.75 -8.96 -6.68
N ASP A 146 18.99 -9.32 -6.94
CA ASP A 146 20.17 -8.46 -6.77
C ASP A 146 20.58 -7.86 -8.13
N PRO A 147 20.36 -6.56 -8.36
CA PRO A 147 20.73 -5.93 -9.63
C PRO A 147 22.25 -5.79 -9.84
N GLY A 148 23.05 -5.91 -8.78
CA GLY A 148 24.51 -5.83 -8.87
C GLY A 148 25.14 -7.08 -9.49
N ASN A 149 24.54 -8.23 -9.25
CA ASN A 149 25.04 -9.53 -9.70
C ASN A 149 24.12 -10.21 -10.71
N ASP A 150 23.02 -9.58 -11.10
CA ASP A 150 21.94 -10.18 -11.92
C ASP A 150 21.52 -11.57 -11.40
N SER A 151 21.30 -11.67 -10.09
CA SER A 151 21.08 -12.95 -9.43
C SER A 151 19.82 -12.92 -8.54
N TRP A 152 19.28 -14.11 -8.30
CA TRP A 152 18.10 -14.30 -7.47
C TRP A 152 18.42 -15.10 -6.21
N LYS A 153 17.79 -14.73 -5.11
CA LYS A 153 17.84 -15.43 -3.84
C LYS A 153 16.44 -15.83 -3.42
N ALA A 154 16.25 -17.11 -3.14
CA ALA A 154 15.01 -17.66 -2.63
C ALA A 154 14.94 -17.59 -1.10
N LEU A 155 13.81 -17.13 -0.57
CA LEU A 155 13.50 -17.10 0.86
C LEU A 155 12.14 -17.78 1.07
N ASP A 156 12.11 -18.77 1.96
CA ASP A 156 10.93 -19.56 2.31
C ASP A 156 10.98 -19.98 3.79
N ARG A 157 10.10 -20.89 4.21
CA ARG A 157 10.10 -21.40 5.59
C ARG A 157 11.41 -22.08 5.98
N SER A 158 12.12 -22.70 5.03
CA SER A 158 13.43 -23.35 5.30
C SER A 158 14.51 -22.32 5.63
N THR A 159 14.35 -21.09 5.16
CA THR A 159 15.23 -19.96 5.46
C THR A 159 14.74 -19.09 6.62
N GLY A 160 13.63 -19.49 7.29
CA GLY A 160 13.14 -18.90 8.52
C GLY A 160 11.94 -17.96 8.36
N LEU A 161 11.27 -17.93 7.21
CA LEU A 161 10.01 -17.20 7.09
C LEU A 161 8.93 -17.80 7.99
N ALA A 162 8.05 -16.96 8.54
CA ALA A 162 6.90 -17.42 9.33
C ALA A 162 5.90 -18.22 8.48
N GLU A 163 5.73 -17.79 7.22
CA GLU A 163 4.91 -18.43 6.18
C GLU A 163 5.53 -18.24 4.82
N ASP A 164 5.19 -19.12 3.87
CA ASP A 164 5.60 -18.95 2.48
C ASP A 164 4.75 -17.89 1.76
N GLN A 165 3.49 -17.71 2.17
CA GLN A 165 2.61 -16.71 1.58
C GLN A 165 2.80 -15.33 2.23
N ALA A 166 3.71 -14.52 1.69
CA ALA A 166 3.87 -13.13 2.07
C ALA A 166 2.87 -12.26 1.28
N ALA A 167 1.90 -11.67 1.99
CA ALA A 167 0.87 -10.81 1.40
C ALA A 167 1.41 -9.43 0.99
N SER A 168 2.47 -8.95 1.68
CA SER A 168 3.12 -7.68 1.39
C SER A 168 4.58 -7.70 1.80
N ALA A 169 5.39 -6.88 1.14
CA ALA A 169 6.81 -6.69 1.42
C ALA A 169 7.18 -5.21 1.43
N GLY A 170 8.24 -4.86 2.16
CA GLY A 170 8.80 -3.51 2.17
C GLY A 170 10.23 -3.52 2.68
N PHE A 171 11.00 -2.50 2.31
CA PHE A 171 12.31 -2.25 2.89
C PHE A 171 12.28 -0.98 3.72
N ASP A 172 12.86 -1.02 4.92
CA ASP A 172 13.06 0.20 5.69
C ASP A 172 14.25 1.02 5.16
N ALA A 173 14.48 2.21 5.73
CA ALA A 173 15.54 3.12 5.31
C ALA A 173 16.96 2.54 5.49
N ARG A 174 17.12 1.48 6.27
CA ARG A 174 18.38 0.74 6.47
C ARG A 174 18.54 -0.45 5.52
N GLY A 175 17.52 -0.72 4.69
CA GLY A 175 17.46 -1.85 3.78
C GLY A 175 17.13 -3.18 4.46
N ASN A 176 16.59 -3.18 5.68
CA ASN A 176 16.04 -4.40 6.27
C ASN A 176 14.74 -4.78 5.56
N LEU A 177 14.57 -6.07 5.29
CA LEU A 177 13.37 -6.59 4.62
C LEU A 177 12.29 -6.87 5.65
N TRP A 178 11.12 -6.29 5.44
CA TRP A 178 9.91 -6.50 6.20
C TRP A 178 8.88 -7.24 5.37
N LEU A 179 8.24 -8.23 5.97
CA LEU A 179 7.20 -9.04 5.34
C LEU A 179 5.95 -9.03 6.21
N ALA A 180 4.80 -8.92 5.58
CA ALA A 180 3.49 -9.10 6.18
C ALA A 180 2.82 -10.34 5.58
N TYR A 181 2.29 -11.22 6.41
CA TYR A 181 1.78 -12.52 5.99
C TYR A 181 0.25 -12.58 6.02
N ALA A 182 -0.30 -13.51 5.24
CA ALA A 182 -1.73 -13.75 5.22
C ALA A 182 -2.28 -14.26 6.56
N CYS A 183 -1.47 -14.97 7.37
CA CYS A 183 -1.83 -15.45 8.69
C CYS A 183 -0.67 -15.42 9.73
N GLY A 184 0.55 -15.13 9.31
CA GLY A 184 1.77 -15.21 10.12
C GLY A 184 2.16 -13.94 10.88
N GLY A 185 1.37 -12.87 10.77
CA GLY A 185 1.75 -11.59 11.34
C GLY A 185 2.80 -10.87 10.51
N VAL A 186 3.87 -10.37 11.13
CA VAL A 186 4.92 -9.57 10.50
C VAL A 186 6.30 -10.13 10.83
N SER A 187 7.21 -10.14 9.86
CA SER A 187 8.60 -10.49 10.06
C SER A 187 9.53 -9.41 9.57
N CYS A 188 10.71 -9.32 10.19
CA CYS A 188 11.79 -8.46 9.74
C CYS A 188 13.11 -9.22 9.73
N SER A 189 13.91 -9.03 8.69
CA SER A 189 15.27 -9.55 8.62
C SER A 189 16.26 -8.46 8.23
N PRO A 190 17.41 -8.34 8.95
CA PRO A 190 18.41 -7.34 8.64
C PRO A 190 19.11 -7.63 7.30
N ARG A 191 19.36 -6.58 6.51
CA ARG A 191 20.15 -6.67 5.27
C ARG A 191 21.52 -7.31 5.51
N LYS A 192 22.21 -6.94 6.60
CA LYS A 192 23.54 -7.46 6.95
C LYS A 192 23.60 -8.99 7.13
N SER A 193 22.47 -9.64 7.42
CA SER A 193 22.38 -11.11 7.51
C SER A 193 22.09 -11.76 6.16
N GLY A 194 21.97 -10.97 5.08
CA GLY A 194 21.48 -11.43 3.79
C GLY A 194 20.05 -11.98 3.86
N TYR A 195 19.25 -11.44 4.77
CA TYR A 195 17.86 -11.85 5.04
C TYR A 195 17.71 -13.30 5.55
N MET A 196 18.70 -13.79 6.31
CA MET A 196 18.67 -15.13 6.88
C MET A 196 18.40 -15.16 8.39
N GLN A 197 18.15 -14.01 9.01
CA GLN A 197 17.85 -13.89 10.44
C GLN A 197 16.52 -13.17 10.63
N TRP A 198 15.47 -13.91 10.89
CA TRP A 198 14.11 -13.40 11.00
C TRP A 198 13.69 -13.16 12.43
N LYS A 199 13.04 -12.03 12.68
CA LYS A 199 12.28 -11.75 13.90
C LYS A 199 10.82 -11.65 13.52
N ASN A 200 9.99 -12.43 14.19
CA ASN A 200 8.55 -12.51 13.95
C ASN A 200 7.78 -11.79 15.03
N VAL A 201 6.74 -11.06 14.63
CA VAL A 201 5.77 -10.42 15.51
C VAL A 201 4.39 -10.94 15.15
N GLN A 202 3.69 -11.45 16.13
CA GLN A 202 2.34 -11.98 15.96
C GLN A 202 1.38 -11.32 16.95
N ALA A 203 0.12 -11.25 16.57
CA ALA A 203 -0.93 -10.83 17.48
C ALA A 203 -1.02 -11.84 18.65
N PRO A 204 -1.14 -11.36 19.92
CA PRO A 204 -1.21 -12.23 21.09
C PRO A 204 -2.45 -13.14 21.10
N TRP A 205 -3.39 -12.96 20.20
CA TRP A 205 -4.74 -13.54 20.17
C TRP A 205 -5.00 -14.37 18.94
N TYR A 206 -4.16 -15.35 18.65
CA TYR A 206 -4.42 -16.20 17.50
C TYR A 206 -5.61 -17.13 17.77
N TRP A 207 -6.76 -16.83 17.14
CA TRP A 207 -7.92 -17.73 16.87
C TRP A 207 -8.45 -18.62 18.02
N ASP A 208 -8.44 -18.19 19.27
CA ASP A 208 -9.37 -18.73 20.23
C ASP A 208 -10.66 -17.90 20.22
N SER A 209 -11.63 -18.35 19.43
CA SER A 209 -12.94 -17.69 19.28
C SER A 209 -13.66 -17.48 20.64
N LYS A 210 -13.35 -18.28 21.65
CA LYS A 210 -13.90 -18.13 23.00
C LYS A 210 -13.23 -17.01 23.79
N GLN A 211 -11.95 -16.79 23.60
CA GLN A 211 -11.24 -15.66 24.23
C GLN A 211 -11.56 -14.34 23.52
N PHE A 212 -11.66 -14.34 22.20
CA PHE A 212 -12.00 -13.17 21.42
C PHE A 212 -13.38 -12.59 21.78
N ALA A 213 -14.38 -13.44 22.00
CA ALA A 213 -15.72 -13.04 22.41
C ALA A 213 -15.80 -12.48 23.85
N ARG A 214 -14.77 -12.70 24.68
CA ARG A 214 -14.72 -12.26 26.10
C ARG A 214 -13.96 -10.97 26.33
N GLN A 215 -13.17 -10.51 25.36
CA GLN A 215 -12.40 -9.27 25.51
C GLN A 215 -13.26 -8.05 25.19
N PRO A 216 -13.16 -6.98 26.00
CA PRO A 216 -13.78 -5.72 25.64
C PRO A 216 -13.13 -5.17 24.36
N TYR A 217 -13.94 -4.59 23.48
CA TYR A 217 -13.42 -3.90 22.30
C TYR A 217 -12.50 -2.75 22.72
N GLN A 218 -11.26 -2.79 22.20
CA GLN A 218 -10.29 -1.71 22.40
C GLN A 218 -9.96 -1.11 21.04
N PRO A 219 -10.28 0.17 20.81
CA PRO A 219 -10.03 0.84 19.53
C PRO A 219 -8.54 1.11 19.28
N TYR A 220 -7.71 1.04 20.31
CA TYR A 220 -6.25 1.19 20.26
C TYR A 220 -5.59 0.41 21.38
N GLY A 221 -4.34 0.06 21.22
CA GLY A 221 -3.56 -0.71 22.19
C GLY A 221 -2.18 -1.09 21.67
N ASP A 222 -1.52 -2.01 22.37
CA ASP A 222 -0.19 -2.49 22.04
C ASP A 222 -0.23 -3.84 21.32
N GLY A 223 0.76 -4.05 20.42
CA GLY A 223 0.89 -5.26 19.62
C GLY A 223 0.27 -5.15 18.23
N LEU A 224 0.06 -6.30 17.57
CA LEU A 224 -0.68 -6.41 16.33
C LEU A 224 -2.17 -6.66 16.62
N PRO A 225 -3.09 -6.01 15.89
CA PRO A 225 -4.52 -6.24 16.07
C PRO A 225 -5.01 -7.53 15.39
N SER A 226 -4.21 -8.09 14.47
CA SER A 226 -4.48 -9.34 13.75
C SER A 226 -3.20 -9.92 13.15
N ASN A 227 -3.17 -11.25 13.00
CA ASN A 227 -2.12 -11.93 12.22
C ASN A 227 -2.40 -11.96 10.71
N ILE A 228 -3.62 -11.59 10.31
CA ILE A 228 -3.97 -11.48 8.89
C ILE A 228 -3.62 -10.08 8.43
N CYS A 229 -2.50 -9.97 7.72
CA CYS A 229 -1.95 -8.70 7.23
C CYS A 229 -2.15 -8.59 5.72
N ASN A 230 -2.53 -7.41 5.24
CA ASN A 230 -2.84 -7.17 3.83
C ASN A 230 -1.77 -6.31 3.15
N VAL A 231 -1.30 -5.28 3.83
CA VAL A 231 -0.41 -4.27 3.26
C VAL A 231 0.61 -3.81 4.28
N LEU A 232 1.82 -3.52 3.82
CA LEU A 232 2.92 -3.01 4.63
C LEU A 232 3.52 -1.79 3.96
N ALA A 233 3.82 -0.76 4.73
CA ALA A 233 4.53 0.41 4.29
C ALA A 233 5.66 0.75 5.27
N CYS A 234 6.88 0.82 4.77
CA CYS A 234 8.03 1.35 5.50
C CYS A 234 8.20 2.82 5.14
N THR A 235 8.43 3.65 6.15
CA THR A 235 8.62 5.09 5.95
C THR A 235 10.09 5.47 6.07
N GLU A 236 10.44 6.63 5.52
CA GLU A 236 11.81 7.18 5.60
C GLU A 236 12.31 7.40 7.04
N LYS A 237 11.39 7.48 8.01
CA LYS A 237 11.70 7.66 9.45
C LYS A 237 11.75 6.34 10.22
N ASP A 238 12.01 5.22 9.57
CA ASP A 238 12.03 3.87 10.17
C ASP A 238 10.70 3.45 10.81
N GLN A 239 9.60 4.15 10.54
CA GLN A 239 8.27 3.74 10.98
C GLN A 239 7.73 2.67 10.02
N VAL A 240 7.22 1.59 10.58
CA VAL A 240 6.57 0.52 9.84
C VAL A 240 5.08 0.55 10.12
N LEU A 241 4.29 0.59 9.07
CA LEU A 241 2.83 0.58 9.10
C LEU A 241 2.34 -0.70 8.47
N VAL A 242 1.40 -1.38 9.13
CA VAL A 242 0.84 -2.65 8.65
C VAL A 242 -0.67 -2.59 8.71
N GLY A 243 -1.28 -2.64 7.53
CA GLY A 243 -2.72 -2.81 7.41
C GLY A 243 -3.10 -4.27 7.61
N THR A 244 -4.07 -4.50 8.48
CA THR A 244 -4.56 -5.84 8.82
C THR A 244 -6.08 -5.94 8.58
N TRP A 245 -6.65 -7.12 8.80
CA TRP A 245 -8.09 -7.32 8.79
C TRP A 245 -8.80 -6.70 10.00
N SER A 246 -8.06 -6.29 11.03
CA SER A 246 -8.60 -5.75 12.27
C SER A 246 -8.02 -4.38 12.63
N GLY A 247 -7.56 -3.62 11.65
CA GLY A 247 -7.05 -2.28 11.84
C GLY A 247 -5.63 -2.08 11.32
N LEU A 248 -5.05 -0.95 11.73
CA LEU A 248 -3.69 -0.53 11.42
C LEU A 248 -2.78 -0.81 12.60
N ALA A 249 -1.69 -1.55 12.38
CA ALA A 249 -0.57 -1.61 13.33
C ALA A 249 0.55 -0.65 12.89
N TYR A 250 1.29 -0.13 13.85
CA TYR A 250 2.43 0.75 13.57
C TYR A 250 3.54 0.59 14.61
N SER A 251 4.77 0.75 14.18
CA SER A 251 5.96 0.61 15.03
C SER A 251 7.13 1.43 14.51
N ASN A 252 7.99 1.88 15.43
CA ASN A 252 9.30 2.46 15.12
C ASN A 252 10.40 1.40 15.31
N GLY A 253 10.28 0.27 14.61
CA GLY A 253 11.15 -0.90 14.72
C GLY A 253 10.39 -2.16 15.18
N ILE A 254 11.11 -3.29 15.37
CA ILE A 254 10.48 -4.60 15.60
C ILE A 254 9.91 -4.81 17.01
N SER A 255 10.35 -4.03 17.99
CA SER A 255 10.13 -4.35 19.41
C SER A 255 8.95 -3.65 20.08
N SER A 256 8.39 -2.62 19.47
CA SER A 256 7.31 -1.83 20.06
C SER A 256 6.23 -1.57 19.03
N TRP A 257 5.13 -2.29 19.14
CA TRP A 257 3.99 -2.20 18.24
C TRP A 257 2.78 -1.64 18.96
N HIS A 258 2.06 -0.79 18.23
CA HIS A 258 0.78 -0.21 18.64
C HIS A 258 -0.23 -0.41 17.52
N TYR A 259 -1.54 -0.33 17.85
CA TYR A 259 -2.59 -0.47 16.85
C TYR A 259 -3.72 0.54 17.04
N MET A 260 -4.42 0.78 15.94
CA MET A 260 -5.72 1.45 15.86
C MET A 260 -6.70 0.54 15.13
N ARG A 261 -7.94 0.48 15.61
CA ARG A 261 -9.05 -0.29 15.00
C ARG A 261 -10.13 0.61 14.45
N GLY A 262 -10.92 0.06 13.56
CA GLY A 262 -12.10 0.70 12.98
C GLY A 262 -13.37 0.43 13.78
N CYS A 263 -14.46 1.08 13.36
CA CYS A 263 -15.75 0.97 14.00
C CYS A 263 -16.59 -0.24 13.55
N ASP A 264 -16.25 -0.87 12.44
CA ASP A 264 -17.02 -1.99 11.90
C ASP A 264 -16.82 -3.28 12.70
N TYR A 265 -15.68 -3.46 13.34
CA TYR A 265 -15.50 -4.54 14.31
C TYR A 265 -16.56 -4.48 15.42
N ALA A 266 -16.81 -3.29 15.95
CA ALA A 266 -17.83 -3.09 16.97
C ALA A 266 -19.26 -3.30 16.43
N ARG A 267 -19.49 -3.05 15.14
CA ARG A 267 -20.81 -3.24 14.48
C ARG A 267 -21.05 -4.71 14.07
N LYS A 268 -20.01 -5.44 13.66
CA LYS A 268 -20.14 -6.82 13.13
C LYS A 268 -20.14 -7.90 14.21
N ASN A 269 -19.75 -7.60 15.43
CA ASN A 269 -19.69 -8.58 16.52
C ASN A 269 -21.07 -9.09 16.99
N THR A 270 -22.12 -8.75 16.28
CA THR A 270 -23.48 -9.25 16.53
C THR A 270 -23.87 -10.47 15.72
N GLY A 271 -23.01 -11.04 14.84
CA GLY A 271 -23.50 -12.09 13.96
C GLY A 271 -22.58 -13.19 13.47
N ILE A 272 -21.27 -13.04 13.41
CA ILE A 272 -20.42 -14.05 12.73
C ILE A 272 -19.60 -14.91 13.71
N TYR A 273 -19.33 -14.46 14.92
CA TYR A 273 -18.54 -15.20 15.92
C TYR A 273 -19.22 -15.30 17.28
N GLY A 274 -20.47 -15.79 17.30
CA GLY A 274 -21.17 -16.15 18.54
C GLY A 274 -21.64 -14.94 19.34
N SER A 275 -22.92 -14.71 19.28
CA SER A 275 -23.67 -13.69 20.00
C SER A 275 -23.58 -13.85 21.53
N SER A 276 -22.57 -13.29 22.16
CA SER A 276 -22.71 -12.88 23.54
C SER A 276 -23.23 -11.44 23.55
N GLY A 277 -24.50 -11.24 23.87
CA GLY A 277 -25.25 -9.99 23.75
C GLY A 277 -24.80 -8.84 24.66
N ARG A 278 -23.51 -8.54 24.72
CA ARG A 278 -22.99 -7.32 25.30
C ARG A 278 -22.86 -6.28 24.20
N LYS A 279 -23.78 -5.31 24.19
CA LYS A 279 -23.60 -4.04 23.47
C LYS A 279 -22.41 -3.32 24.09
N THR A 280 -21.21 -3.55 23.56
CA THR A 280 -20.09 -2.63 23.81
C THR A 280 -20.47 -1.30 23.19
N ALA A 281 -20.34 -0.23 23.94
CA ALA A 281 -20.58 1.11 23.42
C ALA A 281 -19.66 1.32 22.20
N VAL A 282 -20.25 1.54 21.02
CA VAL A 282 -19.51 1.88 19.82
C VAL A 282 -19.01 3.30 20.03
N PRO A 283 -17.69 3.56 20.01
CA PRO A 283 -17.18 4.92 20.07
C PRO A 283 -17.85 5.77 18.97
N SER A 284 -18.17 7.01 19.26
CA SER A 284 -18.79 7.93 18.31
C SER A 284 -17.94 8.00 17.02
N GLU A 285 -18.56 8.16 15.86
CA GLU A 285 -17.87 8.33 14.57
C GLU A 285 -16.86 9.50 14.57
N GLY A 286 -16.92 10.40 15.56
CA GLY A 286 -16.01 11.51 15.79
C GLY A 286 -14.71 11.18 16.51
N ASN A 287 -14.49 9.94 16.97
CA ASN A 287 -13.27 9.59 17.70
C ASN A 287 -12.03 9.62 16.79
N ALA A 288 -11.12 10.57 17.04
CA ALA A 288 -9.87 10.72 16.29
C ALA A 288 -8.88 9.55 16.44
N LYS A 289 -9.03 8.74 17.49
CA LYS A 289 -8.20 7.54 17.72
C LYS A 289 -8.80 6.26 17.12
N MET A 290 -9.86 6.36 16.32
CA MET A 290 -10.53 5.24 15.70
C MET A 290 -10.56 5.38 14.18
N LEU A 291 -10.24 4.30 13.47
CA LEU A 291 -10.30 4.24 12.01
C LEU A 291 -11.74 4.11 11.50
N SER A 292 -11.97 4.46 10.23
CA SER A 292 -13.28 4.33 9.59
C SER A 292 -13.67 2.87 9.34
N GLU A 293 -12.70 1.99 9.11
CA GLU A 293 -12.91 0.55 8.85
C GLU A 293 -11.75 -0.26 9.41
N ASP A 294 -12.00 -1.54 9.74
CA ASP A 294 -10.96 -2.46 10.21
C ASP A 294 -10.10 -3.00 9.07
N PHE A 295 -10.69 -3.24 7.90
CA PHE A 295 -9.96 -3.78 6.76
C PHE A 295 -9.17 -2.68 6.03
N VAL A 296 -7.87 -2.63 6.28
CA VAL A 296 -6.97 -1.69 5.61
C VAL A 296 -6.49 -2.28 4.29
N SER A 297 -6.81 -1.61 3.17
CA SER A 297 -6.44 -2.05 1.81
C SER A 297 -5.13 -1.43 1.33
N SER A 298 -4.86 -0.17 1.66
CA SER A 298 -3.66 0.54 1.22
C SER A 298 -3.18 1.59 2.23
N ILE A 299 -1.89 1.89 2.16
CA ILE A 299 -1.22 2.86 3.03
C ILE A 299 -0.29 3.72 2.18
N LEU A 300 -0.38 5.04 2.32
CA LEU A 300 0.54 5.99 1.72
C LEU A 300 0.96 7.04 2.74
N ARG A 301 2.26 7.23 2.92
CA ARG A 301 2.78 8.35 3.70
C ARG A 301 3.18 9.50 2.79
N GLN A 302 2.72 10.71 3.11
CA GLN A 302 3.13 11.93 2.43
C GLN A 302 3.39 13.03 3.48
N GLY A 303 4.66 13.32 3.73
CA GLY A 303 5.06 14.32 4.71
C GLY A 303 4.54 14.02 6.13
N LYS A 304 3.63 14.88 6.64
CA LYS A 304 3.01 14.73 7.96
C LYS A 304 1.73 13.92 7.95
N ASP A 305 1.24 13.53 6.78
CA ASP A 305 -0.01 12.81 6.63
C ASP A 305 0.24 11.35 6.26
N ILE A 306 -0.57 10.45 6.84
CA ILE A 306 -0.67 9.05 6.44
C ILE A 306 -2.09 8.86 5.89
N PHE A 307 -2.19 8.43 4.64
CA PHE A 307 -3.45 8.09 3.99
C PHE A 307 -3.68 6.59 4.12
N ILE A 308 -4.84 6.21 4.63
CA ILE A 308 -5.26 4.83 4.83
C ILE A 308 -6.48 4.56 3.96
N GLY A 309 -6.32 3.70 2.95
CA GLY A 309 -7.40 3.26 2.09
C GLY A 309 -8.11 2.03 2.67
N TYR A 310 -9.42 1.97 2.48
CA TYR A 310 -10.28 0.91 2.99
C TYR A 310 -11.02 0.20 1.87
N ARG A 311 -11.61 -0.93 2.23
CA ARG A 311 -12.42 -1.72 1.32
C ARG A 311 -13.75 -1.05 0.97
N THR A 312 -14.38 -0.31 1.90
CA THR A 312 -15.71 0.27 1.69
C THR A 312 -15.87 1.70 2.19
N GLN A 313 -15.02 2.14 3.13
CA GLN A 313 -15.17 3.42 3.84
C GLN A 313 -14.28 4.54 3.29
N GLY A 314 -13.75 4.38 2.06
CA GLY A 314 -12.94 5.41 1.42
C GLY A 314 -11.54 5.54 2.03
N VAL A 315 -11.15 6.73 2.44
CA VAL A 315 -9.80 7.04 2.92
C VAL A 315 -9.83 7.86 4.20
N ASP A 316 -9.08 7.44 5.22
CA ASP A 316 -8.72 8.28 6.37
C ASP A 316 -7.36 8.95 6.16
N VAL A 317 -7.23 10.18 6.65
CA VAL A 317 -5.95 10.88 6.71
C VAL A 317 -5.57 11.06 8.17
N LEU A 318 -4.45 10.45 8.55
CA LEU A 318 -3.93 10.48 9.92
C LEU A 318 -2.77 11.48 10.03
N ASP A 319 -2.63 12.06 11.22
CA ASP A 319 -1.40 12.71 11.65
C ASP A 319 -0.32 11.66 11.90
N ALA A 320 0.80 11.75 11.21
CA ALA A 320 1.87 10.75 11.28
C ALA A 320 2.65 10.76 12.61
N GLU A 321 2.61 11.86 13.37
CA GLU A 321 3.30 11.96 14.67
C GLU A 321 2.39 11.55 15.82
N ARG A 322 1.11 11.99 15.77
CA ARG A 322 0.14 11.72 16.84
C ARG A 322 -0.64 10.41 16.65
N MET A 323 -0.57 9.84 15.43
CA MET A 323 -1.36 8.67 15.04
C MET A 323 -2.87 8.89 15.35
N THR A 324 -3.40 10.01 14.89
CA THR A 324 -4.81 10.38 15.05
C THR A 324 -5.43 10.73 13.70
N VAL A 325 -6.68 10.37 13.50
CA VAL A 325 -7.42 10.68 12.28
C VAL A 325 -7.76 12.17 12.27
N ARG A 326 -7.27 12.89 11.27
CA ARG A 326 -7.54 14.30 11.02
C ARG A 326 -8.72 14.52 10.08
N ARG A 327 -8.89 13.61 9.11
CA ARG A 327 -9.86 13.78 8.04
C ARG A 327 -10.32 12.43 7.51
N ARG A 328 -11.59 12.32 7.15
CA ARG A 328 -12.21 11.16 6.51
C ARG A 328 -12.76 11.58 5.15
N ILE A 329 -12.31 10.90 4.08
CA ILE A 329 -12.68 11.20 2.70
C ILE A 329 -13.52 10.04 2.18
N ARG A 330 -14.81 10.29 1.93
CA ARG A 330 -15.77 9.27 1.48
C ARG A 330 -16.34 9.59 0.10
N LYS A 331 -16.56 10.89 -0.20
CA LYS A 331 -17.19 11.32 -1.45
C LYS A 331 -16.43 10.80 -2.67
N GLY A 332 -17.13 10.08 -3.54
CA GLY A 332 -16.56 9.43 -4.73
C GLY A 332 -15.92 8.08 -4.45
N LEU A 333 -15.77 7.68 -3.17
CA LEU A 333 -15.14 6.43 -2.73
C LEU A 333 -16.13 5.47 -2.03
N GLU A 334 -17.42 5.78 -2.05
CA GLU A 334 -18.44 4.99 -1.36
C GLU A 334 -18.52 3.58 -1.94
N ASN A 335 -18.49 2.58 -1.05
CA ASN A 335 -18.63 1.16 -1.39
C ASN A 335 -17.67 0.67 -2.49
N THR A 336 -16.46 1.21 -2.53
CA THR A 336 -15.41 0.74 -3.44
C THR A 336 -14.11 0.53 -2.68
N ASP A 337 -13.39 -0.53 -3.03
CA ASP A 337 -12.07 -0.81 -2.48
C ASP A 337 -11.05 0.21 -3.02
N VAL A 338 -10.12 0.63 -2.14
CA VAL A 338 -9.00 1.51 -2.45
C VAL A 338 -7.70 0.72 -2.32
N PRO A 339 -7.37 -0.15 -3.28
CA PRO A 339 -6.20 -1.03 -3.20
C PRO A 339 -4.87 -0.31 -3.35
N SER A 340 -4.87 0.92 -3.88
CA SER A 340 -3.65 1.70 -4.04
C SER A 340 -3.91 3.20 -3.86
N LEU A 341 -2.90 3.88 -3.35
CA LEU A 341 -2.86 5.34 -3.19
C LEU A 341 -1.60 5.86 -3.87
N LEU A 342 -1.70 6.98 -4.56
CA LEU A 342 -0.55 7.60 -5.20
C LEU A 342 -0.43 9.09 -4.87
N ALA A 343 0.80 9.55 -4.63
CA ALA A 343 1.13 10.95 -4.47
C ALA A 343 1.84 11.45 -5.73
N LEU A 344 1.33 12.53 -6.31
CA LEU A 344 1.96 13.16 -7.46
C LEU A 344 3.01 14.19 -7.00
N LYS A 345 3.89 14.59 -7.91
CA LYS A 345 4.98 15.55 -7.63
C LYS A 345 4.48 16.93 -7.18
N ASP A 346 3.25 17.30 -7.52
CA ASP A 346 2.60 18.55 -7.06
C ASP A 346 2.04 18.45 -5.63
N GLY A 347 2.21 17.30 -4.97
CA GLY A 347 1.68 17.02 -3.64
C GLY A 347 0.21 16.60 -3.62
N SER A 348 -0.46 16.48 -4.76
CA SER A 348 -1.81 15.93 -4.82
C SER A 348 -1.79 14.42 -4.56
N VAL A 349 -2.84 13.92 -3.86
CA VAL A 349 -3.03 12.50 -3.58
C VAL A 349 -4.26 11.99 -4.30
N TRP A 350 -4.14 10.80 -4.86
CA TRP A 350 -5.20 10.13 -5.59
C TRP A 350 -5.43 8.73 -5.04
N ALA A 351 -6.67 8.32 -5.01
CA ALA A 351 -7.08 6.94 -4.70
C ALA A 351 -7.30 6.18 -6.00
N ALA A 352 -6.61 5.08 -6.15
CA ALA A 352 -6.90 4.09 -7.16
C ALA A 352 -7.98 3.16 -6.61
N THR A 353 -9.03 2.90 -7.39
CA THR A 353 -10.22 2.22 -6.90
C THR A 353 -10.54 0.97 -7.71
N TYR A 354 -11.20 0.05 -7.04
CA TYR A 354 -11.75 -1.13 -7.69
C TYR A 354 -13.15 -0.81 -8.24
N GLY A 355 -13.20 -0.35 -9.49
CA GLY A 355 -14.44 -0.10 -10.22
C GLY A 355 -14.73 1.37 -10.60
N LYS A 356 -14.01 2.36 -10.02
CA LYS A 356 -14.22 3.80 -10.31
C LYS A 356 -12.98 4.51 -10.88
N GLY A 357 -11.90 3.76 -11.18
CA GLY A 357 -10.64 4.33 -11.69
C GLY A 357 -9.89 5.16 -10.64
N LEU A 358 -9.30 6.29 -11.05
CA LEU A 358 -8.54 7.20 -10.20
C LEU A 358 -9.42 8.33 -9.67
N VAL A 359 -9.46 8.51 -8.36
CA VAL A 359 -10.25 9.53 -7.66
C VAL A 359 -9.33 10.49 -6.91
N SER A 360 -9.44 11.80 -7.18
CA SER A 360 -8.65 12.83 -6.50
C SER A 360 -9.10 13.03 -5.06
N LEU A 361 -8.14 13.09 -4.12
CA LEU A 361 -8.37 13.33 -2.69
C LEU A 361 -8.19 14.82 -2.31
N LYS A 362 -8.45 15.76 -3.23
CA LYS A 362 -8.29 17.21 -3.01
C LYS A 362 -9.07 17.71 -1.77
N LYS A 363 -8.57 18.78 -1.12
CA LYS A 363 -9.28 19.59 -0.13
C LYS A 363 -10.54 20.19 -0.77
N GLY A 364 -11.73 19.63 -0.51
CA GLY A 364 -13.00 20.16 -1.06
C GLY A 364 -14.06 19.12 -1.37
N SER A 365 -13.73 17.85 -1.50
CA SER A 365 -14.69 16.76 -1.34
C SER A 365 -15.12 16.74 0.12
N LEU A 366 -16.42 16.82 0.44
CA LEU A 366 -16.98 16.87 1.80
C LEU A 366 -16.18 16.01 2.78
N SER A 367 -15.27 16.67 3.51
CA SER A 367 -14.47 16.08 4.56
C SER A 367 -15.09 16.53 5.88
N TYR A 368 -15.52 15.60 6.72
CA TYR A 368 -15.76 15.94 8.11
C TYR A 368 -14.40 16.29 8.73
N GLN A 369 -14.14 17.58 8.96
CA GLN A 369 -13.08 18.01 9.84
C GLN A 369 -13.51 17.66 11.27
N LEU A 370 -12.74 16.83 11.95
CA LEU A 370 -12.91 16.62 13.38
C LEU A 370 -12.53 17.95 14.07
N ASP A 371 -13.50 18.58 14.71
CA ASP A 371 -13.30 19.87 15.38
C ASP A 371 -12.20 19.75 16.45
N ARG A 372 -11.27 20.72 16.47
CA ARG A 372 -10.19 20.84 17.45
C ARG A 372 -10.67 21.08 18.89
N LYS A 373 -11.97 21.33 19.10
CA LYS A 373 -12.53 21.73 20.40
C LYS A 373 -12.64 20.64 21.47
N GLN A 374 -12.29 19.38 21.17
CA GLN A 374 -12.30 18.29 22.18
C GLN A 374 -10.92 17.85 22.67
N GLN A 375 -9.88 18.62 22.41
CA GLN A 375 -8.50 18.23 22.82
C GLN A 375 -7.98 18.95 24.07
N ASP A 376 -8.72 19.92 24.63
CA ASP A 376 -8.23 20.72 25.78
C ASP A 376 -8.89 20.36 27.14
N ASP A 377 -9.75 19.34 27.18
CA ASP A 377 -10.38 18.87 28.44
C ASP A 377 -10.13 17.37 28.67
N GLU A 378 -8.85 16.98 28.90
CA GLU A 378 -8.49 15.80 29.69
C GLU A 378 -7.02 15.90 30.14
#